data_423b8eb91c099e624034aeee72e36bd8
#
_entry.id   423b8eb91c099e624034aeee72e36bd8
#
_cell.length_a   1.000
_cell.length_b   1.000
_cell.length_c   1.000
_cell.angle_alpha   90.00
_cell.angle_beta   90.00
_cell.angle_gamma   90.00
#
_symmetry.space_group_name_H-M   'P 1'
#
loop_
_entity.id
_entity.type
_entity.pdbx_description
1 polymer ?
#
loop_
_entity_poly.entity_id
_entity_poly.type
_entity_poly.pdbx_seq_one_letter_code
_entity_poly.pdbx_strand_id
1 'polypeptide(L)'
;MILYHPPSAVLQELPARTARARMHNVKKVALSEEKRAQKRLEDVERARKYNALSRAAMARRSERLYDEESLVACERALGINPEMNTLWNFRREILAVMHPEGRDDARRKPCEREFRLTQECLGLNPKSYPVRSRSNVAS
;
A
#
# COMPACT_ATOMS: atom_id res chain seq x y z
N MET A 1 -6.42 30.16 21.84
CA MET A 1 -6.23 30.54 21.66
C MET A 1 -5.82 31.16 20.87
N ILE A 2 -5.89 31.51 20.61
CA ILE A 2 -5.63 32.06 20.16
C ILE A 2 -5.08 32.43 19.22
N LEU A 3 -5.00 32.48 19.03
CA LEU A 3 -4.49 32.67 18.50
C LEU A 3 -4.07 32.96 17.50
N TYR A 4 -4.55 33.05 17.06
CA TYR A 4 -3.80 32.98 16.22
C TYR A 4 -4.12 33.70 15.09
N HIS A 5 -3.87 34.78 15.01
CA HIS A 5 -4.18 35.67 13.94
C HIS A 5 -2.99 36.08 13.10
N PRO A 6 -1.79 35.64 13.39
CA PRO A 6 -0.62 36.00 12.63
C PRO A 6 -0.75 35.83 11.12
N PRO A 7 -1.42 34.79 10.60
CA PRO A 7 -1.58 34.66 9.16
C PRO A 7 -2.34 35.81 8.52
N SER A 8 -3.37 36.31 9.18
CA SER A 8 -4.15 37.42 8.63
C SER A 8 -3.37 38.71 8.60
N ALA A 9 -2.58 38.97 9.64
CA ALA A 9 -1.71 40.16 9.72
C ALA A 9 -0.66 40.14 8.61
N VAL A 10 -0.06 38.99 8.37
CA VAL A 10 0.94 38.83 7.33
C VAL A 10 0.35 39.08 5.94
N LEU A 11 -0.88 38.62 5.71
CA LEU A 11 -1.57 38.83 4.45
C LEU A 11 -1.86 40.31 4.17
N GLN A 12 -2.13 41.09 5.20
CA GLN A 12 -2.44 42.50 5.07
C GLN A 12 -1.21 43.36 4.70
N GLU A 13 -0.02 42.89 4.98
CA GLU A 13 1.21 43.62 4.70
C GLU A 13 1.68 43.46 3.26
N LEU A 14 1.04 42.69 2.44
CA LEU A 14 1.50 42.39 1.10
C LEU A 14 1.01 43.37 0.05
N PRO A 15 1.82 43.64 -1.01
CA PRO A 15 1.37 44.42 -2.14
C PRO A 15 0.13 43.81 -2.79
N ALA A 16 -0.72 44.66 -3.36
CA ALA A 16 -1.97 44.25 -4.00
C ALA A 16 -1.76 43.14 -5.06
N ARG A 17 -0.71 43.26 -5.84
CA ARG A 17 -0.37 42.24 -6.85
C ARG A 17 -0.06 40.90 -6.24
N THR A 18 0.71 40.89 -5.21
CA THR A 18 1.06 39.67 -4.47
C THR A 18 -0.13 39.13 -3.68
N ALA A 19 -0.95 40.07 -3.14
CA ALA A 19 -2.16 39.70 -2.41
C ALA A 19 -3.16 38.95 -3.30
N ARG A 20 -3.30 39.36 -4.56
CA ARG A 20 -4.19 38.70 -5.51
C ARG A 20 -3.72 37.27 -5.83
N ALA A 21 -2.43 37.13 -6.10
CA ALA A 21 -1.83 35.82 -6.31
C ALA A 21 -1.94 34.95 -5.05
N ARG A 22 -1.84 35.61 -3.89
CA ARG A 22 -1.93 34.94 -2.61
C ARG A 22 -3.34 34.51 -2.24
N MET A 23 -4.36 35.26 -2.60
CA MET A 23 -5.75 34.84 -2.41
C MET A 23 -6.04 33.57 -3.21
N HIS A 24 -5.51 33.49 -4.42
CA HIS A 24 -5.60 32.29 -5.23
C HIS A 24 -4.87 31.11 -4.57
N ASN A 25 -3.69 31.37 -4.02
CA ASN A 25 -2.91 30.38 -3.29
C ASN A 25 -3.56 29.99 -1.96
N VAL A 26 -4.24 30.92 -1.29
CA VAL A 26 -4.96 30.64 -0.04
C VAL A 26 -6.08 29.63 -0.29
N LYS A 27 -6.83 29.74 -1.38
CA LYS A 27 -7.83 28.75 -1.77
C LYS A 27 -7.20 27.38 -2.01
N LYS A 28 -6.07 27.35 -2.72
CA LYS A 28 -5.33 26.12 -2.95
C LYS A 28 -4.83 25.52 -1.64
N VAL A 29 -4.34 26.35 -0.73
CA VAL A 29 -3.85 25.90 0.58
C VAL A 29 -4.99 25.33 1.41
N ALA A 30 -6.16 26.00 1.46
CA ALA A 30 -7.32 25.50 2.19
C ALA A 30 -7.80 24.16 1.65
N LEU A 31 -7.95 24.02 0.33
CA LEU A 31 -8.32 22.76 -0.32
C LEU A 31 -7.24 21.69 -0.09
N SER A 32 -5.98 22.12 -0.13
CA SER A 32 -4.85 21.23 0.13
C SER A 32 -4.85 20.73 1.57
N GLU A 33 -5.21 21.59 2.54
CA GLU A 33 -5.31 21.20 3.94
C GLU A 33 -6.45 20.23 4.19
N GLU A 34 -7.61 20.48 3.59
CA GLU A 34 -8.75 19.56 3.66
C GLU A 34 -8.39 18.21 3.03
N LYS A 35 -7.76 18.24 1.86
CA LYS A 35 -7.30 17.04 1.19
C LYS A 35 -6.25 16.30 2.01
N ARG A 36 -5.34 17.04 2.64
CA ARG A 36 -4.33 16.45 3.53
C ARG A 36 -4.96 15.80 4.76
N ALA A 37 -5.95 16.47 5.35
CA ALA A 37 -6.69 15.91 6.49
C ALA A 37 -7.41 14.64 6.09
N GLN A 38 -8.10 14.66 4.95
CA GLN A 38 -8.79 13.49 4.41
C GLN A 38 -7.81 12.36 4.12
N LYS A 39 -6.69 12.69 3.49
CA LYS A 39 -5.65 11.73 3.19
C LYS A 39 -5.06 11.11 4.45
N ARG A 40 -4.85 11.93 5.50
CA ARG A 40 -4.35 11.40 6.78
C ARG A 40 -5.32 10.39 7.39
N LEU A 41 -6.61 10.69 7.34
CA LEU A 41 -7.63 9.75 7.83
C LEU A 41 -7.63 8.46 7.02
N GLU A 42 -7.57 8.56 5.71
CA GLU A 42 -7.49 7.40 4.83
C GLU A 42 -6.22 6.59 5.07
N ASP A 43 -5.08 7.25 5.28
CA ASP A 43 -3.80 6.61 5.56
C ASP A 43 -3.84 5.89 6.91
N VAL A 44 -4.47 6.48 7.93
CA VAL A 44 -4.63 5.85 9.24
C VAL A 44 -5.51 4.61 9.14
N GLU A 45 -6.62 4.69 8.42
CA GLU A 45 -7.50 3.55 8.21
C GLU A 45 -6.81 2.45 7.41
N ARG A 46 -6.07 2.82 6.37
CA ARG A 46 -5.30 1.90 5.56
C ARG A 46 -4.23 1.19 6.40
N ALA A 47 -3.51 1.93 7.23
CA ALA A 47 -2.49 1.38 8.11
C ALA A 47 -3.10 0.42 9.13
N ARG A 48 -4.26 0.78 9.70
CA ARG A 48 -4.97 -0.08 10.65
C ARG A 48 -5.40 -1.37 9.98
N LYS A 49 -6.00 -1.27 8.80
CA LYS A 49 -6.43 -2.42 8.02
C LYS A 49 -5.24 -3.31 7.64
N TYR A 50 -4.16 -2.69 7.18
CA TYR A 50 -2.94 -3.41 6.83
C TYR A 50 -2.35 -4.15 8.04
N ASN A 51 -2.29 -3.48 9.19
CA ASN A 51 -1.78 -4.10 10.41
C ASN A 51 -2.60 -5.32 10.82
N ALA A 52 -3.92 -5.22 10.73
CA ALA A 52 -4.79 -6.35 11.04
C ALA A 52 -4.57 -7.52 10.07
N LEU A 53 -4.51 -7.22 8.77
CA LEU A 53 -4.32 -8.23 7.73
C LEU A 53 -2.93 -8.87 7.81
N SER A 54 -1.89 -8.06 8.04
CA SER A 54 -0.53 -8.58 8.13
C SER A 54 -0.33 -9.43 9.38
N ARG A 55 -0.92 -9.04 10.51
CA ARG A 55 -0.89 -9.84 11.73
C ARG A 55 -1.59 -11.17 11.55
N ALA A 56 -2.74 -11.17 10.88
CA ALA A 56 -3.46 -12.40 10.59
C ALA A 56 -2.62 -13.35 9.72
N ALA A 57 -1.98 -12.82 8.68
CA ALA A 57 -1.12 -13.60 7.81
C ALA A 57 0.11 -14.14 8.56
N MET A 58 0.74 -13.30 9.39
CA MET A 58 1.90 -13.72 10.17
C MET A 58 1.55 -14.75 11.24
N ALA A 59 0.37 -14.65 11.84
CA ALA A 59 -0.12 -15.66 12.77
C ALA A 59 -0.26 -17.02 12.08
N ARG A 60 -0.79 -17.04 10.88
CA ARG A 60 -0.91 -18.27 10.09
C ARG A 60 0.46 -18.84 9.74
N ARG A 61 1.43 -17.99 9.45
CA ARG A 61 2.81 -18.43 9.24
C ARG A 61 3.41 -19.06 10.49
N SER A 62 3.20 -18.45 11.64
CA SER A 62 3.67 -18.99 12.93
C SER A 62 3.08 -20.35 13.24
N GLU A 63 1.83 -20.58 12.86
CA GLU A 63 1.15 -21.85 13.02
C GLU A 63 1.45 -22.84 11.89
N ARG A 64 2.25 -22.42 10.93
CA ARG A 64 2.63 -23.22 9.76
C ARG A 64 1.43 -23.71 8.95
N LEU A 65 0.46 -22.83 8.78
CA LEU A 65 -0.74 -23.10 8.00
C LEU A 65 -0.48 -22.78 6.53
N TYR A 66 -0.06 -23.77 5.78
CA TYR A 66 0.28 -23.63 4.37
C TYR A 66 -0.90 -24.05 3.50
N ASP A 67 -1.90 -23.19 3.41
CA ASP A 67 -3.16 -23.50 2.74
C ASP A 67 -3.65 -22.30 1.90
N GLU A 68 -4.78 -22.50 1.23
CA GLU A 68 -5.40 -21.49 0.39
C GLU A 68 -5.81 -20.23 1.18
N GLU A 69 -6.30 -20.40 2.40
CA GLU A 69 -6.68 -19.27 3.26
C GLU A 69 -5.48 -18.40 3.60
N SER A 70 -4.32 -19.01 3.79
CA SER A 70 -3.09 -18.28 4.03
C SER A 70 -2.65 -17.50 2.80
N LEU A 71 -2.83 -18.05 1.59
CA LEU A 71 -2.59 -17.32 0.35
C LEU A 71 -3.49 -16.10 0.24
N VAL A 72 -4.77 -16.25 0.55
CA VAL A 72 -5.74 -15.14 0.52
C VAL A 72 -5.36 -14.08 1.56
N ALA A 73 -4.96 -14.48 2.76
CA ALA A 73 -4.54 -13.55 3.80
C ALA A 73 -3.34 -12.72 3.34
N CYS A 74 -2.36 -13.36 2.71
CA CYS A 74 -1.21 -12.66 2.14
C CYS A 74 -1.61 -11.70 1.01
N GLU A 75 -2.48 -12.12 0.13
CA GLU A 75 -2.96 -11.27 -0.97
C GLU A 75 -3.61 -10.00 -0.48
N ARG A 76 -4.44 -10.09 0.54
CA ARG A 76 -5.12 -8.94 1.12
C ARG A 76 -4.13 -7.94 1.71
N ALA A 77 -3.14 -8.43 2.45
CA ALA A 77 -2.12 -7.56 3.03
C ALA A 77 -1.23 -6.94 1.96
N LEU A 78 -0.78 -7.73 0.99
CA LEU A 78 0.07 -7.25 -0.11
C LEU A 78 -0.65 -6.29 -1.04
N GLY A 79 -1.98 -6.41 -1.16
CA GLY A 79 -2.78 -5.45 -1.91
C GLY A 79 -2.76 -4.05 -1.32
N ILE A 80 -2.46 -3.92 -0.02
CA ILE A 80 -2.33 -2.62 0.64
C ILE A 80 -0.87 -2.17 0.65
N ASN A 81 0.06 -3.07 0.99
CA ASN A 81 1.48 -2.76 1.04
C ASN A 81 2.30 -3.90 0.42
N PRO A 82 2.68 -3.77 -0.86
CA PRO A 82 3.44 -4.80 -1.55
C PRO A 82 4.93 -4.85 -1.17
N GLU A 83 5.38 -3.97 -0.28
CA GLU A 83 6.78 -3.90 0.12
C GLU A 83 7.18 -4.95 1.16
N MET A 84 6.24 -5.67 1.72
CA MET A 84 6.53 -6.62 2.80
C MET A 84 7.07 -7.94 2.27
N ASN A 85 8.39 -8.06 2.21
CA ASN A 85 9.10 -9.25 1.75
C ASN A 85 8.68 -10.53 2.48
N THR A 86 8.41 -10.43 3.78
CA THR A 86 8.04 -11.58 4.61
C THR A 86 6.78 -12.27 4.07
N LEU A 87 5.80 -11.49 3.61
CA LEU A 87 4.58 -12.05 3.04
C LEU A 87 4.82 -12.71 1.69
N TRP A 88 5.69 -12.12 0.86
CA TRP A 88 6.09 -12.75 -0.40
C TRP A 88 6.82 -14.08 -0.15
N ASN A 89 7.68 -14.12 0.85
CA ASN A 89 8.38 -15.36 1.23
C ASN A 89 7.41 -16.40 1.77
N PHE A 90 6.44 -15.99 2.58
CA PHE A 90 5.40 -16.89 3.08
C PHE A 90 4.58 -17.49 1.92
N ARG A 91 4.20 -16.67 0.93
CA ARG A 91 3.51 -17.18 -0.25
C ARG A 91 4.33 -18.24 -0.97
N ARG A 92 5.62 -18.00 -1.09
CA ARG A 92 6.54 -18.97 -1.71
C ARG A 92 6.55 -20.28 -0.91
N GLU A 93 6.61 -20.18 0.41
CA GLU A 93 6.56 -21.36 1.30
C GLU A 93 5.24 -22.12 1.13
N ILE A 94 4.12 -21.40 1.10
CA ILE A 94 2.79 -22.01 0.92
C ILE A 94 2.72 -22.78 -0.39
N LEU A 95 3.14 -22.13 -1.47
CA LEU A 95 3.09 -22.76 -2.80
C LEU A 95 4.02 -23.97 -2.90
N ALA A 96 5.17 -23.93 -2.23
CA ALA A 96 6.08 -25.07 -2.18
C ALA A 96 5.48 -26.26 -1.44
N VAL A 97 4.70 -26.01 -0.38
CA VAL A 97 4.02 -27.06 0.38
C VAL A 97 2.82 -27.60 -0.37
N MET A 98 2.01 -26.72 -0.97
CA MET A 98 0.81 -27.13 -1.70
C MET A 98 1.14 -27.84 -3.01
N HIS A 99 2.27 -27.50 -3.64
CA HIS A 99 2.70 -28.03 -4.92
C HIS A 99 4.18 -28.44 -4.86
N PRO A 100 4.52 -29.48 -4.05
CA PRO A 100 5.92 -29.84 -3.77
C PRO A 100 6.67 -30.37 -4.99
N GLU A 101 5.98 -31.09 -5.85
CA GLU A 101 6.60 -31.64 -7.06
C GLU A 101 5.93 -31.03 -8.26
N GLY A 102 6.70 -30.27 -9.01
CA GLY A 102 6.15 -29.59 -10.16
C GLY A 102 5.78 -30.50 -11.29
N ARG A 103 4.59 -31.02 -11.26
CA ARG A 103 3.93 -31.32 -12.50
C ARG A 103 3.58 -29.98 -13.13
N ASP A 104 3.99 -29.78 -14.35
CA ASP A 104 3.83 -28.50 -15.05
C ASP A 104 2.39 -27.99 -14.99
N ASP A 105 1.41 -28.88 -15.10
CA ASP A 105 0.00 -28.54 -15.03
C ASP A 105 -0.44 -28.07 -13.65
N ALA A 106 0.13 -28.63 -12.57
CA ALA A 106 -0.20 -28.23 -11.20
C ALA A 106 0.40 -26.89 -10.80
N ARG A 107 1.52 -26.51 -11.42
CA ARG A 107 2.19 -25.21 -11.16
C ARG A 107 1.62 -24.08 -12.00
N ARG A 108 0.98 -24.38 -13.12
CA ARG A 108 0.52 -23.36 -14.07
C ARG A 108 -0.50 -22.40 -13.44
N LYS A 109 -1.52 -22.91 -12.77
CA LYS A 109 -2.53 -22.08 -12.12
C LYS A 109 -1.97 -21.23 -10.97
N PRO A 110 -1.13 -21.80 -10.06
CA PRO A 110 -0.50 -20.99 -9.03
C PRO A 110 0.41 -19.91 -9.59
N CYS A 111 1.15 -20.20 -10.67
CA CYS A 111 2.02 -19.21 -11.32
C CYS A 111 1.22 -18.08 -11.95
N GLU A 112 0.11 -18.39 -12.59
CA GLU A 112 -0.80 -17.38 -13.15
C GLU A 112 -1.36 -16.46 -12.07
N ARG A 113 -1.73 -17.02 -10.92
CA ARG A 113 -2.22 -16.27 -9.77
C ARG A 113 -1.15 -15.34 -9.22
N GLU A 114 0.07 -15.84 -9.06
CA GLU A 114 1.21 -15.03 -8.59
C GLU A 114 1.54 -13.91 -9.58
N PHE A 115 1.52 -14.21 -10.86
CA PHE A 115 1.76 -13.21 -11.89
C PHE A 115 0.69 -12.11 -11.84
N ARG A 116 -0.57 -12.49 -11.70
CA ARG A 116 -1.67 -11.53 -11.60
C ARG A 116 -1.52 -10.64 -10.38
N LEU A 117 -1.20 -11.22 -9.23
CA LEU A 117 -0.96 -10.47 -8.01
C LEU A 117 0.21 -9.51 -8.16
N THR A 118 1.32 -9.94 -8.77
CA THR A 118 2.46 -9.06 -8.99
C THR A 118 2.11 -7.90 -9.91
N GLN A 119 1.30 -8.14 -10.94
CA GLN A 119 0.84 -7.07 -11.83
C GLN A 119 -0.03 -6.05 -11.11
N GLU A 120 -0.95 -6.52 -10.27
CA GLU A 120 -1.78 -5.63 -9.45
C GLU A 120 -0.94 -4.80 -8.49
N CYS A 121 0.04 -5.41 -7.83
CA CYS A 121 0.93 -4.72 -6.91
C CYS A 121 1.84 -3.71 -7.62
N LEU A 122 2.31 -4.02 -8.81
CA LEU A 122 3.09 -3.08 -9.63
C LEU A 122 2.24 -1.89 -10.07
N GLY A 123 0.96 -2.10 -10.33
CA GLY A 123 0.02 -1.02 -10.62
C GLY A 123 -0.12 -0.05 -9.45
N LEU A 124 -0.07 -0.57 -8.22
CA LEU A 124 -0.14 0.25 -7.00
C LEU A 124 1.20 0.94 -6.70
N ASN A 125 2.32 0.26 -6.91
CA ASN A 125 3.64 0.80 -6.65
C ASN A 125 4.65 0.28 -7.68
N PRO A 126 4.81 0.99 -8.82
CA PRO A 126 5.71 0.54 -9.90
C PRO A 126 7.17 0.46 -9.49
N LYS A 127 7.55 1.15 -8.42
CA LYS A 127 8.94 1.16 -7.93
C LYS A 127 9.21 0.11 -6.86
N SER A 128 8.22 -0.73 -6.53
CA SER A 128 8.39 -1.75 -5.50
C SER A 128 9.44 -2.78 -5.92
N TYR A 129 10.51 -2.84 -5.18
CA TYR A 129 11.59 -3.78 -5.42
C TYR A 129 11.15 -5.24 -5.18
N PRO A 130 10.45 -5.57 -4.08
CA PRO A 130 9.98 -6.93 -3.86
C PRO A 130 9.08 -7.46 -4.97
N VAL A 131 8.19 -6.62 -5.47
CA VAL A 131 7.25 -7.00 -6.53
C VAL A 131 7.99 -7.22 -7.84
N ARG A 132 8.93 -6.34 -8.19
CA ARG A 132 9.74 -6.48 -9.40
C ARG A 132 10.55 -7.78 -9.39
N SER A 133 11.13 -8.10 -8.24
CA SER A 133 11.88 -9.33 -8.07
C SER A 133 10.99 -10.56 -8.30
N ARG A 134 9.76 -10.53 -7.79
CA ARG A 134 8.77 -11.61 -8.01
C ARG A 134 8.35 -11.69 -9.47
N SER A 135 8.11 -10.55 -10.10
CA SER A 135 7.72 -10.50 -11.52
C SER A 135 8.78 -11.15 -12.41
N ASN A 136 10.06 -10.89 -12.14
CA ASN A 136 11.16 -11.48 -12.90
C ASN A 136 11.23 -13.00 -12.72
N VAL A 137 10.89 -13.49 -11.55
CA VAL A 137 10.87 -14.93 -11.27
C VAL A 137 9.67 -15.60 -11.93
N ALA A 138 8.52 -14.91 -11.97
CA ALA A 138 7.27 -15.44 -12.53
C ALA A 138 7.25 -15.42 -14.07
N SER A 139 8.03 -14.52 -14.68
CA SER A 139 8.15 -14.48 -16.14
C SER A 139 9.22 -15.44 -16.62
#